data_af7221214ca9513ae594b8aba0a91ad6
#
_entry.id   af7221214ca9513ae594b8aba0a91ad6
#
_cell.length_a   1.000
_cell.length_b   1.000
_cell.length_c   1.000
_cell.angle_alpha   90.00
_cell.angle_beta   90.00
_cell.angle_gamma   90.00
#
_symmetry.space_group_name_H-M   'P 1'
#
loop_
_entity.id
_entity.type
_entity.pdbx_description
1 polymer ?
#
loop_
_entity_poly.entity_id
_entity_poly.type
_entity_poly.pdbx_seq_one_letter_code
_entity_poly.pdbx_strand_id
1 'polypeptide(L)'
;MLDLTVYLCYNKIIDKSEVVCMEYITMVMKKAEIEDLNIVVKLKIDMFTEVGSISLLQDNAEEQIYEKYKELYQEGKGCHYLVYENDSVVACGGAVIKEDVPFCFFKTPMYGYIIDVYCIPEKRRNGYSSKIIEVLLQWLKSKGVHTIKLKPSAIGKQLYEKFGFCDSGEMELWI
;
A
#
# COMPACT_ATOMS: atom_id res chain seq x y z
N MET A 1 -5.52 5.97 19.41
CA MET A 1 -6.42 5.36 18.42
C MET A 1 -6.79 6.49 17.47
N LEU A 2 -6.07 6.64 16.37
CA LEU A 2 -6.33 7.65 15.35
C LEU A 2 -6.90 6.90 14.13
N ASP A 3 -8.23 6.71 14.14
CA ASP A 3 -8.97 6.42 12.92
C ASP A 3 -8.89 7.68 12.05
N LEU A 4 -7.90 7.74 11.18
CA LEU A 4 -7.77 8.80 10.20
C LEU A 4 -8.69 8.50 9.02
N THR A 5 -9.97 8.77 9.21
CA THR A 5 -10.91 8.90 8.10
C THR A 5 -10.66 10.28 7.47
N VAL A 6 -9.88 10.33 6.41
CA VAL A 6 -9.63 11.58 5.68
C VAL A 6 -10.67 11.71 4.58
N TYR A 7 -11.61 12.62 4.75
CA TYR A 7 -12.56 13.01 3.70
C TYR A 7 -11.90 14.04 2.78
N LEU A 8 -11.75 13.73 1.51
CA LEU A 8 -11.34 14.68 0.48
C LEU A 8 -12.40 14.71 -0.62
N CYS A 9 -13.07 15.84 -0.73
CA CYS A 9 -13.97 16.11 -1.84
C CYS A 9 -13.17 16.71 -3.00
N TYR A 10 -13.17 16.09 -4.16
CA TYR A 10 -12.65 16.68 -5.40
C TYR A 10 -13.81 17.01 -6.34
N ASN A 11 -13.81 18.25 -6.81
CA ASN A 11 -14.73 18.69 -7.86
C ASN A 11 -14.09 18.39 -9.23
N LYS A 12 -14.73 17.59 -10.05
CA LYS A 12 -14.36 17.44 -11.46
C LYS A 12 -15.24 18.38 -12.27
N ILE A 13 -14.64 19.39 -12.90
CA ILE A 13 -15.33 20.26 -13.86
C ILE A 13 -15.34 19.51 -15.21
N ILE A 14 -16.50 19.17 -15.71
CA ILE A 14 -16.69 18.68 -17.07
C ILE A 14 -17.34 19.79 -17.89
N ASP A 15 -16.88 19.97 -19.09
CA ASP A 15 -17.01 21.01 -20.10
C ASP A 15 -18.34 21.80 -20.19
N LYS A 16 -18.22 23.02 -20.72
CA LYS A 16 -19.07 24.22 -20.63
C LYS A 16 -20.39 24.20 -21.43
N SER A 17 -20.97 23.07 -21.79
CA SER A 17 -22.18 23.10 -22.65
C SER A 17 -23.43 22.40 -22.15
N GLU A 18 -23.39 21.69 -21.02
CA GLU A 18 -24.60 21.09 -20.43
C GLU A 18 -24.59 21.23 -18.89
N VAL A 19 -25.80 21.26 -18.31
CA VAL A 19 -26.08 21.39 -16.88
C VAL A 19 -25.02 20.69 -16.01
N VAL A 20 -24.23 21.48 -15.28
CA VAL A 20 -23.17 20.98 -14.39
C VAL A 20 -23.81 20.19 -13.26
N CYS A 21 -23.89 18.89 -13.40
CA CYS A 21 -24.15 17.99 -12.30
C CYS A 21 -22.81 17.84 -11.56
N MET A 22 -22.68 18.44 -10.39
CA MET A 22 -21.53 18.24 -9.51
C MET A 22 -21.63 16.85 -8.91
N GLU A 23 -20.92 15.88 -9.47
CA GLU A 23 -20.69 14.62 -8.79
C GLU A 23 -19.66 14.83 -7.67
N TYR A 24 -20.10 14.72 -6.43
CA TYR A 24 -19.22 14.68 -5.27
C TYR A 24 -18.57 13.30 -5.20
N ILE A 25 -17.30 13.21 -5.54
CA ILE A 25 -16.52 11.99 -5.32
C ILE A 25 -16.11 11.99 -3.85
N THR A 26 -16.70 11.09 -3.08
CA THR A 26 -16.29 10.87 -1.69
C THR A 26 -15.14 9.88 -1.66
N MET A 27 -13.96 10.35 -1.26
CA MET A 27 -12.81 9.50 -1.02
C MET A 27 -12.66 9.25 0.48
N VAL A 28 -12.64 7.99 0.87
CA VAL A 28 -12.41 7.55 2.26
C VAL A 28 -11.18 6.65 2.29
N MET A 29 -10.26 6.93 3.21
CA MET A 29 -9.15 6.02 3.49
C MET A 29 -9.36 5.41 4.87
N LYS A 30 -9.30 4.08 4.94
CA LYS A 30 -9.47 3.34 6.19
C LYS A 30 -8.32 2.35 6.35
N LYS A 31 -7.87 2.15 7.59
CA LYS A 31 -7.01 1.02 7.93
C LYS A 31 -7.79 -0.27 7.79
N ALA A 32 -7.22 -1.25 7.11
CA ALA A 32 -7.85 -2.56 6.94
C ALA A 32 -7.80 -3.34 8.26
N GLU A 33 -8.89 -4.00 8.57
CA GLU A 33 -9.02 -4.96 9.66
C GLU A 33 -8.94 -6.41 9.11
N ILE A 34 -9.01 -7.41 9.97
CA ILE A 34 -8.92 -8.84 9.56
C ILE A 34 -10.04 -9.20 8.58
N GLU A 35 -11.22 -8.63 8.76
CA GLU A 35 -12.40 -8.82 7.90
C GLU A 35 -12.20 -8.29 6.48
N ASP A 36 -11.31 -7.32 6.31
CA ASP A 36 -10.97 -6.72 5.01
C ASP A 36 -9.88 -7.50 4.24
N LEU A 37 -9.25 -8.51 4.85
CA LEU A 37 -8.11 -9.21 4.27
C LEU A 37 -8.40 -9.85 2.91
N ASN A 38 -9.61 -10.34 2.67
CA ASN A 38 -10.00 -10.86 1.36
C ASN A 38 -9.89 -9.80 0.26
N ILE A 39 -10.20 -8.54 0.59
CA ILE A 39 -10.07 -7.41 -0.34
C ILE A 39 -8.59 -7.12 -0.60
N VAL A 40 -7.77 -7.12 0.47
CA VAL A 40 -6.32 -6.90 0.35
C VAL A 40 -5.67 -7.97 -0.51
N VAL A 41 -5.98 -9.24 -0.27
CA VAL A 41 -5.46 -10.39 -1.04
C VAL A 41 -5.87 -10.25 -2.51
N LYS A 42 -7.15 -9.97 -2.78
CA LYS A 42 -7.63 -9.77 -4.15
C LYS A 42 -6.84 -8.69 -4.88
N LEU A 43 -6.67 -7.51 -4.28
CA LEU A 43 -5.93 -6.41 -4.91
C LEU A 43 -4.45 -6.75 -5.14
N LYS A 44 -3.84 -7.57 -4.27
CA LYS A 44 -2.50 -8.10 -4.48
C LYS A 44 -2.45 -9.03 -5.69
N ILE A 45 -3.41 -9.92 -5.83
CA ILE A 45 -3.51 -10.83 -6.99
C ILE A 45 -3.75 -10.02 -8.28
N ASP A 46 -4.64 -9.03 -8.25
CA ASP A 46 -4.88 -8.11 -9.37
C ASP A 46 -3.57 -7.41 -9.79
N MET A 47 -2.77 -6.95 -8.83
CA MET A 47 -1.45 -6.35 -9.06
C MET A 47 -0.48 -7.33 -9.76
N PHE A 48 -0.37 -8.57 -9.27
CA PHE A 48 0.50 -9.59 -9.89
C PHE A 48 0.02 -9.99 -11.27
N THR A 49 -1.28 -10.03 -11.49
CA THR A 49 -1.87 -10.30 -12.80
C THR A 49 -1.51 -9.20 -13.80
N GLU A 50 -1.63 -7.94 -13.39
CA GLU A 50 -1.31 -6.80 -14.26
C GLU A 50 0.17 -6.75 -14.67
N VAL A 51 1.09 -7.09 -13.76
CA VAL A 51 2.52 -7.12 -14.09
C VAL A 51 2.98 -8.42 -14.73
N GLY A 52 2.06 -9.35 -15.03
CA GLY A 52 2.35 -10.63 -15.69
C GLY A 52 3.11 -11.62 -14.82
N SER A 53 3.08 -11.47 -13.50
CA SER A 53 3.82 -12.31 -12.55
C SER A 53 2.95 -13.35 -11.84
N ILE A 54 1.69 -13.48 -12.21
CA ILE A 54 0.75 -14.41 -11.56
C ILE A 54 1.22 -15.86 -11.66
N SER A 55 1.87 -16.26 -12.76
CA SER A 55 2.40 -17.62 -12.96
C SER A 55 3.59 -17.97 -12.07
N LEU A 56 4.16 -17.00 -11.36
CA LEU A 56 5.24 -17.21 -10.39
C LEU A 56 4.70 -17.55 -9.00
N LEU A 57 3.39 -17.39 -8.77
CA LEU A 57 2.74 -17.73 -7.52
C LEU A 57 2.43 -19.24 -7.47
N GLN A 58 2.42 -19.79 -6.28
CA GLN A 58 1.96 -21.16 -6.03
C GLN A 58 0.44 -21.25 -6.14
N ASP A 59 -0.09 -22.44 -6.42
CA ASP A 59 -1.53 -22.66 -6.61
C ASP A 59 -2.40 -22.23 -5.42
N ASN A 60 -1.86 -22.27 -4.19
CA ASN A 60 -2.55 -21.86 -2.97
C ASN A 60 -2.05 -20.50 -2.41
N ALA A 61 -1.50 -19.64 -3.28
CA ALA A 61 -0.91 -18.38 -2.86
C ALA A 61 -1.90 -17.44 -2.14
N GLU A 62 -3.16 -17.40 -2.57
CA GLU A 62 -4.17 -16.56 -1.94
C GLU A 62 -4.38 -16.91 -0.47
N GLU A 63 -4.52 -18.21 -0.17
CA GLU A 63 -4.68 -18.70 1.20
C GLU A 63 -3.42 -18.43 2.04
N GLN A 64 -2.24 -18.67 1.48
CA GLN A 64 -0.97 -18.40 2.17
C GLN A 64 -0.79 -16.92 2.48
N ILE A 65 -1.14 -16.02 1.54
CA ILE A 65 -1.09 -14.58 1.73
C ILE A 65 -2.07 -14.15 2.81
N TYR A 66 -3.30 -14.66 2.77
CA TYR A 66 -4.33 -14.36 3.75
C TYR A 66 -3.87 -14.73 5.18
N GLU A 67 -3.46 -15.98 5.39
CA GLU A 67 -3.04 -16.44 6.71
C GLU A 67 -1.80 -15.69 7.21
N LYS A 68 -0.85 -15.37 6.31
CA LYS A 68 0.33 -14.58 6.70
C LYS A 68 -0.02 -13.15 7.09
N TYR A 69 -0.94 -12.50 6.39
CA TYR A 69 -1.38 -11.16 6.77
C TYR A 69 -2.17 -11.15 8.07
N LYS A 70 -3.02 -12.14 8.28
CA LYS A 70 -3.76 -12.33 9.52
C LYS A 70 -2.83 -12.46 10.72
N GLU A 71 -1.79 -13.31 10.63
CA GLU A 71 -0.74 -13.43 11.63
C GLU A 71 -0.07 -12.07 11.92
N LEU A 72 0.39 -11.38 10.87
CA LEU A 72 1.05 -10.08 10.99
C LEU A 72 0.16 -9.01 11.62
N TYR A 73 -1.15 -9.02 11.34
CA TYR A 73 -2.10 -8.11 11.95
C TYR A 73 -2.28 -8.42 13.44
N GLN A 74 -2.43 -9.70 13.80
CA GLN A 74 -2.55 -10.15 15.18
C GLN A 74 -1.32 -9.79 16.03
N GLU A 75 -0.13 -9.90 15.43
CA GLU A 75 1.12 -9.50 16.07
C GLU A 75 1.35 -7.98 16.11
N GLY A 76 0.52 -7.20 15.42
CA GLY A 76 0.71 -5.76 15.26
C GLY A 76 1.95 -5.40 14.44
N LYS A 77 2.46 -6.34 13.65
CA LYS A 77 3.63 -6.21 12.76
C LYS A 77 3.27 -5.93 11.30
N GLY A 78 2.00 -5.92 10.95
CA GLY A 78 1.51 -5.62 9.62
C GLY A 78 0.30 -4.71 9.64
N CYS A 79 0.11 -3.93 8.58
CA CYS A 79 -1.12 -3.21 8.33
C CYS A 79 -1.27 -2.93 6.83
N HIS A 80 -2.52 -2.74 6.40
CA HIS A 80 -2.84 -2.16 5.09
C HIS A 80 -3.79 -0.98 5.28
N TYR A 81 -3.80 -0.09 4.29
CA TYR A 81 -4.79 0.96 4.12
C TYR A 81 -5.50 0.77 2.80
N LEU A 82 -6.81 0.92 2.82
CA LEU A 82 -7.69 0.82 1.67
C LEU A 82 -8.25 2.21 1.35
N VAL A 83 -8.25 2.57 0.08
CA VAL A 83 -8.89 3.79 -0.40
C VAL A 83 -10.19 3.40 -1.09
N TYR A 84 -11.27 4.01 -0.64
CA TYR A 84 -12.62 3.86 -1.20
C TYR A 84 -12.98 5.11 -1.98
N GLU A 85 -13.60 4.93 -3.11
CA GLU A 85 -14.24 5.96 -3.91
C GLU A 85 -15.67 5.48 -4.23
N ASN A 86 -16.68 6.21 -3.76
CA ASN A 86 -18.08 5.82 -3.90
C ASN A 86 -18.33 4.34 -3.50
N ASP A 87 -17.92 3.98 -2.29
CA ASP A 87 -18.04 2.63 -1.69
C ASP A 87 -17.25 1.51 -2.40
N SER A 88 -16.51 1.81 -3.45
CA SER A 88 -15.66 0.86 -4.15
C SER A 88 -14.19 1.03 -3.75
N VAL A 89 -13.50 -0.06 -3.46
CA VAL A 89 -12.06 -0.02 -3.17
C VAL A 89 -11.29 0.22 -4.48
N VAL A 90 -10.51 1.29 -4.51
CA VAL A 90 -9.78 1.73 -5.71
C VAL A 90 -8.26 1.67 -5.57
N ALA A 91 -7.76 1.61 -4.35
CA ALA A 91 -6.33 1.48 -4.09
C ALA A 91 -6.07 0.83 -2.72
N CYS A 92 -4.91 0.23 -2.59
CA CYS A 92 -4.39 -0.29 -1.33
C CYS A 92 -2.89 -0.06 -1.23
N GLY A 93 -2.38 -0.28 -0.03
CA GLY A 93 -0.96 -0.40 0.24
C GLY A 93 -0.76 -0.84 1.67
N GLY A 94 0.32 -1.56 1.90
CA GLY A 94 0.63 -2.14 3.19
C GLY A 94 2.07 -1.91 3.63
N ALA A 95 2.31 -2.18 4.89
CA ALA A 95 3.64 -2.26 5.46
C ALA A 95 3.73 -3.40 6.47
N VAL A 96 4.90 -4.00 6.51
CA VAL A 96 5.23 -5.03 7.50
C VAL A 96 6.52 -4.66 8.22
N ILE A 97 6.63 -5.06 9.49
CA ILE A 97 7.84 -4.91 10.29
C ILE A 97 8.58 -6.24 10.22
N LYS A 98 9.83 -6.19 9.80
CA LYS A 98 10.73 -7.33 9.75
C LYS A 98 11.82 -7.16 10.80
N GLU A 99 12.14 -8.25 11.48
CA GLU A 99 13.27 -8.30 12.42
C GLU A 99 14.52 -8.79 11.68
N ASP A 100 15.65 -8.29 12.10
CA ASP A 100 16.96 -8.66 11.56
C ASP A 100 17.94 -8.85 12.71
N VAL A 101 19.09 -9.43 12.39
CA VAL A 101 20.23 -9.48 13.32
C VAL A 101 20.74 -8.04 13.53
N PRO A 102 21.13 -7.65 14.76
CA PRO A 102 21.69 -6.31 14.98
C PRO A 102 22.82 -6.00 14.00
N PHE A 103 22.69 -4.89 13.30
CA PHE A 103 23.61 -4.46 12.28
C PHE A 103 23.95 -2.97 12.44
N CYS A 104 25.17 -2.57 12.15
CA CYS A 104 25.70 -1.24 12.47
C CYS A 104 24.93 -0.06 11.85
N PHE A 105 24.18 -0.28 10.77
CA PHE A 105 23.39 0.75 10.11
C PHE A 105 21.96 0.90 10.65
N PHE A 106 21.53 0.01 11.55
CA PHE A 106 20.22 0.08 12.16
C PHE A 106 20.30 0.52 13.62
N LYS A 107 19.48 1.49 14.02
CA LYS A 107 19.32 1.86 15.44
C LYS A 107 18.65 0.75 16.24
N THR A 108 17.80 -0.02 15.58
CA THR A 108 17.10 -1.17 16.13
C THR A 108 17.20 -2.33 15.13
N PRO A 109 17.24 -3.60 15.56
CA PRO A 109 17.32 -4.75 14.67
C PRO A 109 15.98 -5.04 14.00
N MET A 110 15.33 -4.01 13.49
CA MET A 110 14.08 -4.12 12.73
C MET A 110 14.00 -3.05 11.67
N TYR A 111 13.29 -3.36 10.61
CA TYR A 111 13.00 -2.42 9.53
C TYR A 111 11.56 -2.58 9.04
N GLY A 112 11.00 -1.51 8.50
CA GLY A 112 9.72 -1.54 7.80
C GLY A 112 9.92 -1.97 6.35
N TYR A 113 8.97 -2.71 5.81
CA TYR A 113 8.95 -3.04 4.40
C TYR A 113 7.59 -2.66 3.81
N ILE A 114 7.57 -1.69 2.89
CA ILE A 114 6.36 -1.28 2.19
C ILE A 114 6.03 -2.33 1.13
N ILE A 115 4.77 -2.76 1.10
CA ILE A 115 4.25 -3.81 0.22
C ILE A 115 2.92 -3.37 -0.40
N ASP A 116 2.53 -4.02 -1.48
CA ASP A 116 1.17 -4.02 -2.04
C ASP A 116 0.61 -2.62 -2.37
N VAL A 117 1.48 -1.66 -2.72
CA VAL A 117 1.01 -0.35 -3.15
C VAL A 117 0.45 -0.47 -4.57
N TYR A 118 -0.86 -0.54 -4.64
CA TYR A 118 -1.59 -0.73 -5.88
C TYR A 118 -2.78 0.23 -5.99
N CYS A 119 -3.02 0.71 -7.20
CA CYS A 119 -4.20 1.48 -7.57
C CYS A 119 -4.72 0.93 -8.88
N ILE A 120 -6.01 0.67 -8.95
CA ILE A 120 -6.64 0.18 -10.19
C ILE A 120 -6.36 1.17 -11.33
N PRO A 121 -6.15 0.68 -12.58
CA PRO A 121 -5.68 1.51 -13.69
C PRO A 121 -6.50 2.79 -13.92
N GLU A 122 -7.83 2.67 -13.89
CA GLU A 122 -8.78 3.75 -14.18
C GLU A 122 -8.76 4.88 -13.12
N LYS A 123 -8.19 4.59 -11.94
CA LYS A 123 -8.15 5.53 -10.80
C LYS A 123 -6.74 6.05 -10.49
N ARG A 124 -5.78 5.76 -11.34
CA ARG A 124 -4.40 6.26 -11.20
C ARG A 124 -4.33 7.77 -11.42
N ARG A 125 -3.20 8.37 -10.95
CA ARG A 125 -2.91 9.82 -11.04
C ARG A 125 -3.82 10.71 -10.18
N ASN A 126 -4.62 10.13 -9.28
CA ASN A 126 -5.44 10.85 -8.31
C ASN A 126 -4.74 11.04 -6.95
N GLY A 127 -3.46 10.68 -6.83
CA GLY A 127 -2.67 10.85 -5.60
C GLY A 127 -2.90 9.80 -4.52
N TYR A 128 -3.70 8.76 -4.75
CA TYR A 128 -4.04 7.74 -3.74
C TYR A 128 -2.81 7.03 -3.18
N SER A 129 -1.91 6.57 -4.05
CA SER A 129 -0.67 5.91 -3.61
C SER A 129 0.21 6.81 -2.75
N SER A 130 0.29 8.12 -3.06
CA SER A 130 1.04 9.07 -2.23
C SER A 130 0.47 9.15 -0.83
N LYS A 131 -0.85 9.27 -0.70
CA LYS A 131 -1.53 9.34 0.61
C LYS A 131 -1.38 8.04 1.41
N ILE A 132 -1.46 6.90 0.74
CA ILE A 132 -1.22 5.59 1.37
C ILE A 132 0.21 5.54 1.92
N ILE A 133 1.22 5.94 1.13
CA ILE A 133 2.62 5.94 1.57
C ILE A 133 2.79 6.86 2.79
N GLU A 134 2.20 8.06 2.79
CA GLU A 134 2.26 8.98 3.94
C GLU A 134 1.78 8.34 5.24
N VAL A 135 0.61 7.69 5.22
CA VAL A 135 0.07 7.04 6.43
C VAL A 135 0.85 5.79 6.83
N LEU A 136 1.38 5.02 5.87
CA LEU A 136 2.26 3.89 6.15
C LEU A 136 3.56 4.33 6.82
N LEU A 137 4.17 5.41 6.35
CA LEU A 137 5.37 5.99 6.97
C LEU A 137 5.09 6.47 8.40
N GLN A 138 3.94 7.10 8.65
CA GLN A 138 3.51 7.50 9.99
C GLN A 138 3.30 6.29 10.90
N TRP A 139 2.64 5.24 10.40
CA TRP A 139 2.43 4.00 11.14
C TRP A 139 3.76 3.33 11.49
N LEU A 140 4.67 3.15 10.56
CA LEU A 140 6.00 2.57 10.80
C LEU A 140 6.79 3.39 11.83
N LYS A 141 6.75 4.73 11.71
CA LYS A 141 7.38 5.63 12.69
C LYS A 141 6.79 5.45 14.08
N SER A 142 5.47 5.30 14.21
CA SER A 142 4.79 5.07 15.50
C SER A 142 5.19 3.74 16.17
N LYS A 143 5.66 2.77 15.36
CA LYS A 143 6.18 1.48 15.80
C LYS A 143 7.68 1.51 16.16
N GLY A 144 8.32 2.67 16.09
CA GLY A 144 9.75 2.81 16.40
C GLY A 144 10.69 2.35 15.28
N VAL A 145 10.15 2.17 14.06
CA VAL A 145 10.94 1.81 12.87
C VAL A 145 11.72 3.03 12.38
N HIS A 146 13.02 2.86 12.15
CA HIS A 146 13.91 3.91 11.68
C HIS A 146 14.41 3.70 10.24
N THR A 147 14.36 2.48 9.73
CA THR A 147 14.76 2.13 8.37
C THR A 147 13.59 1.51 7.64
N ILE A 148 13.30 1.97 6.43
CA ILE A 148 12.18 1.49 5.64
C ILE A 148 12.70 1.10 4.26
N LYS A 149 12.32 -0.10 3.82
CA LYS A 149 12.71 -0.68 2.54
C LYS A 149 11.49 -0.95 1.67
N LEU A 150 11.68 -1.05 0.39
CA LEU A 150 10.70 -1.53 -0.58
C LEU A 150 11.40 -1.98 -1.87
N LYS A 151 10.71 -2.74 -2.69
CA LYS A 151 11.12 -3.07 -4.06
C LYS A 151 10.17 -2.35 -5.02
N PRO A 152 10.59 -1.23 -5.64
CA PRO A 152 9.72 -0.47 -6.53
C PRO A 152 9.56 -1.17 -7.87
N SER A 153 8.38 -1.07 -8.48
CA SER A 153 8.26 -1.29 -9.93
C SER A 153 8.94 -0.13 -10.69
N ALA A 154 9.29 -0.36 -11.96
CA ALA A 154 9.88 0.69 -12.80
C ALA A 154 9.03 1.96 -12.85
N ILE A 155 7.71 1.80 -12.90
CA ILE A 155 6.74 2.93 -12.94
C ILE A 155 6.62 3.61 -11.57
N GLY A 156 6.73 2.83 -10.47
CA GLY A 156 6.55 3.32 -9.11
C GLY A 156 7.79 4.04 -8.54
N LYS A 157 8.98 3.85 -9.11
CA LYS A 157 10.23 4.36 -8.53
C LYS A 157 10.18 5.86 -8.24
N GLN A 158 9.73 6.67 -9.20
CA GLN A 158 9.62 8.12 -9.06
C GLN A 158 8.68 8.57 -7.92
N LEU A 159 7.67 7.76 -7.59
CA LEU A 159 6.79 8.05 -6.48
C LEU A 159 7.55 7.96 -5.15
N TYR A 160 8.32 6.91 -4.94
CA TYR A 160 9.08 6.69 -3.72
C TYR A 160 10.23 7.68 -3.55
N GLU A 161 10.90 8.06 -4.64
CA GLU A 161 11.96 9.09 -4.63
C GLU A 161 11.45 10.44 -4.07
N LYS A 162 10.18 10.81 -4.32
CA LYS A 162 9.56 12.01 -3.73
C LYS A 162 9.46 11.96 -2.20
N PHE A 163 9.43 10.77 -1.62
CA PHE A 163 9.44 10.55 -0.17
C PHE A 163 10.84 10.37 0.41
N GLY A 164 11.88 10.54 -0.40
CA GLY A 164 13.27 10.43 0.02
C GLY A 164 13.84 9.01 -0.01
N PHE A 165 13.15 8.06 -0.63
CA PHE A 165 13.75 6.75 -0.87
C PHE A 165 14.85 6.85 -1.91
N CYS A 166 15.94 6.12 -1.67
CA CYS A 166 17.08 6.02 -2.57
C CYS A 166 17.53 4.55 -2.70
N ASP A 167 18.31 4.27 -3.72
CA ASP A 167 18.88 2.93 -3.91
C ASP A 167 19.80 2.57 -2.75
N SER A 168 19.61 1.39 -2.17
CA SER A 168 20.37 0.91 -1.00
C SER A 168 21.62 0.10 -1.36
N GLY A 169 21.79 -0.27 -2.62
CA GLY A 169 22.89 -1.13 -3.09
C GLY A 169 22.70 -2.62 -2.74
N GLU A 170 21.49 -3.05 -2.39
CA GLU A 170 21.22 -4.47 -2.18
C GLU A 170 21.30 -5.24 -3.50
N MET A 171 21.93 -6.43 -3.47
CA MET A 171 22.06 -7.34 -4.61
C MET A 171 21.17 -8.55 -4.39
N GLU A 172 20.62 -9.10 -5.47
CA GLU A 172 19.70 -10.25 -5.45
C GLU A 172 20.21 -11.32 -6.43
N LEU A 173 20.19 -12.58 -6.00
CA LEU A 173 20.50 -13.75 -6.82
C LEU A 173 19.34 -14.72 -6.77
N TRP A 174 18.86 -15.13 -7.92
CA TRP A 174 17.86 -16.21 -8.08
C TRP A 174 18.57 -17.52 -8.39
N ILE A 175 18.28 -18.57 -7.63
CA ILE A 175 18.90 -19.92 -7.73
C ILE A 175 17.86 -20.90 -8.24
#